data_1680451fb83345ef75b856679ca952a9
#
_entry.id   1680451fb83345ef75b856679ca952a9
#
_cell.length_a   1.000
_cell.length_b   1.000
_cell.length_c   1.000
_cell.angle_alpha   90.00
_cell.angle_beta   90.00
_cell.angle_gamma   90.00
#
_symmetry.space_group_name_H-M   'P 1'
#
loop_
_entity.id
_entity.type
_entity.pdbx_description
1 polymer ?
#
loop_
_entity_poly.entity_id
_entity_poly.type
_entity_poly.pdbx_seq_one_letter_code
_entity_poly.pdbx_strand_id
1 'polypeptide(L)'
;MSSPHPQVVAVLERAARSGLPLYYEVSPFVARRIYRDTRGALSPAPPTVAEARLVLAPGPDGPVPMRAFRPQGTKADDVLPALVYFHGGGWTIGDLDTHDVVCRQFANGARCAVFSVDYRLAPEYRFPAAVEDCIAATQWVAAQAKALAIDPKRIAVAGDSAGGNLAT
;
A
#
# COMPACT_ATOMS: atom_id res chain seq x y z
N MET A 1 -14.20 -13.76 -27.87
CA MET A 1 -13.39 -13.24 -26.75
C MET A 1 -11.94 -13.53 -27.05
N SER A 2 -11.04 -12.56 -26.94
CA SER A 2 -9.60 -12.79 -27.13
C SER A 2 -9.05 -13.65 -25.98
N SER A 3 -8.15 -14.60 -26.29
CA SER A 3 -7.47 -15.38 -25.26
C SER A 3 -6.58 -14.47 -24.38
N PRO A 4 -6.45 -14.75 -23.07
CA PRO A 4 -5.54 -14.02 -22.22
C PRO A 4 -4.09 -14.10 -22.72
N HIS A 5 -3.28 -13.10 -22.40
CA HIS A 5 -1.85 -13.11 -22.72
C HIS A 5 -1.17 -14.36 -22.10
N PRO A 6 -0.20 -15.01 -22.76
CA PRO A 6 0.43 -16.24 -22.26
C PRO A 6 1.00 -16.14 -20.85
N GLN A 7 1.56 -14.99 -20.47
CA GLN A 7 2.04 -14.74 -19.10
C GLN A 7 0.91 -14.74 -18.06
N VAL A 8 -0.29 -14.25 -18.42
CA VAL A 8 -1.47 -14.30 -17.55
C VAL A 8 -1.93 -15.75 -17.38
N VAL A 9 -1.97 -16.53 -18.47
CA VAL A 9 -2.29 -17.95 -18.41
C VAL A 9 -1.34 -18.69 -17.46
N ALA A 10 -0.03 -18.46 -17.57
CA ALA A 10 0.98 -19.07 -16.70
C ALA A 10 0.78 -18.74 -15.22
N VAL A 11 0.39 -17.49 -14.88
CA VAL A 11 0.07 -17.11 -13.51
C VAL A 11 -1.18 -17.80 -13.00
N LEU A 12 -2.24 -17.86 -13.81
CA LEU A 12 -3.49 -18.54 -13.45
C LEU A 12 -3.28 -20.05 -13.23
N GLU A 13 -2.51 -20.70 -14.10
CA GLU A 13 -2.16 -22.12 -13.95
C GLU A 13 -1.33 -22.38 -12.69
N ARG A 14 -0.38 -21.49 -12.37
CA ARG A 14 0.40 -21.58 -11.12
C ARG A 14 -0.50 -21.46 -9.92
N ALA A 15 -1.44 -20.50 -9.92
CA ALA A 15 -2.41 -20.35 -8.85
C ALA A 15 -3.29 -21.60 -8.70
N ALA A 16 -3.81 -22.15 -9.79
CA ALA A 16 -4.62 -23.36 -9.76
C ALA A 16 -3.85 -24.58 -9.22
N ARG A 17 -2.55 -24.69 -9.53
CA ARG A 17 -1.69 -25.79 -9.04
C ARG A 17 -1.21 -25.62 -7.61
N SER A 18 -1.38 -24.44 -7.00
CA SER A 18 -0.89 -24.18 -5.65
C SER A 18 -1.59 -24.99 -4.56
N GLY A 19 -2.80 -25.49 -4.83
CA GLY A 19 -3.63 -26.17 -3.84
C GLY A 19 -4.11 -25.27 -2.68
N LEU A 20 -3.88 -23.97 -2.76
CA LEU A 20 -4.33 -23.02 -1.76
C LEU A 20 -5.85 -22.81 -1.87
N PRO A 21 -6.56 -22.68 -0.73
CA PRO A 21 -7.97 -22.36 -0.73
C PRO A 21 -8.23 -20.96 -1.31
N LEU A 22 -9.43 -20.74 -1.82
CA LEU A 22 -9.86 -19.42 -2.25
C LEU A 22 -10.10 -18.50 -1.02
N TYR A 23 -9.82 -17.22 -1.15
CA TYR A 23 -9.89 -16.28 -0.02
C TYR A 23 -11.26 -16.25 0.69
N TYR A 24 -12.35 -16.49 -0.05
CA TYR A 24 -13.70 -16.52 0.51
C TYR A 24 -14.08 -17.86 1.18
N GLU A 25 -13.24 -18.90 1.04
CA GLU A 25 -13.44 -20.20 1.68
C GLU A 25 -12.79 -20.31 3.06
N VAL A 26 -12.03 -19.29 3.44
CA VAL A 26 -11.26 -19.28 4.69
C VAL A 26 -11.58 -18.04 5.54
N SER A 27 -11.17 -18.07 6.82
CA SER A 27 -11.31 -16.88 7.66
C SER A 27 -10.45 -15.72 7.15
N PRO A 28 -10.82 -14.46 7.43
CA PRO A 28 -10.02 -13.29 7.06
C PRO A 28 -8.57 -13.36 7.54
N PHE A 29 -8.34 -13.90 8.72
CA PHE A 29 -7.00 -14.12 9.26
C PHE A 29 -6.15 -15.05 8.36
N VAL A 30 -6.74 -16.18 7.93
CA VAL A 30 -6.07 -17.13 7.04
C VAL A 30 -5.86 -16.53 5.65
N ALA A 31 -6.86 -15.81 5.12
CA ALA A 31 -6.78 -15.13 3.84
C ALA A 31 -5.64 -14.11 3.81
N ARG A 32 -5.49 -13.27 4.86
CA ARG A 32 -4.39 -12.31 5.01
C ARG A 32 -3.02 -12.99 4.99
N ARG A 33 -2.90 -14.11 5.70
CA ARG A 33 -1.65 -14.88 5.74
C ARG A 33 -1.32 -15.46 4.36
N ILE A 34 -2.26 -16.11 3.69
CA ILE A 34 -2.08 -16.63 2.33
C ILE A 34 -1.66 -15.50 1.37
N TYR A 35 -2.35 -14.36 1.43
CA TYR A 35 -2.05 -13.22 0.56
C TYR A 35 -0.64 -12.70 0.77
N ARG A 36 -0.21 -12.54 2.03
CA ARG A 36 1.16 -12.11 2.38
C ARG A 36 2.21 -13.10 1.90
N ASP A 37 2.02 -14.39 2.18
CA ASP A 37 2.98 -15.46 1.88
C ASP A 37 3.15 -15.68 0.37
N THR A 38 2.09 -15.46 -0.42
CA THR A 38 2.10 -15.68 -1.88
C THR A 38 2.52 -14.44 -2.67
N ARG A 39 2.39 -13.25 -2.13
CA ARG A 39 2.67 -12.00 -2.84
C ARG A 39 4.13 -11.87 -3.26
N GLY A 40 5.06 -12.28 -2.40
CA GLY A 40 6.50 -12.26 -2.69
C GLY A 40 6.89 -13.10 -3.91
N ALA A 41 6.17 -14.19 -4.18
CA ALA A 41 6.43 -15.05 -5.33
C ALA A 41 5.98 -14.45 -6.67
N LEU A 42 5.12 -13.41 -6.64
CA LEU A 42 4.59 -12.71 -7.81
C LEU A 42 5.18 -11.31 -7.98
N SER A 43 6.00 -10.87 -7.02
CA SER A 43 6.62 -9.56 -7.03
C SER A 43 8.11 -9.68 -7.39
N PRO A 44 8.70 -8.72 -8.10
CA PRO A 44 10.14 -8.65 -8.25
C PRO A 44 10.82 -8.36 -6.91
N ALA A 45 12.15 -8.52 -6.85
CA ALA A 45 12.90 -8.09 -5.68
C ALA A 45 12.65 -6.60 -5.37
N PRO A 46 12.46 -6.24 -4.08
CA PRO A 46 12.19 -4.85 -3.72
C PRO A 46 13.38 -3.94 -4.09
N PRO A 47 13.16 -2.87 -4.86
CA PRO A 47 14.23 -1.96 -5.20
C PRO A 47 14.75 -1.21 -3.96
N THR A 48 16.03 -0.88 -3.96
CA THR A 48 16.63 -0.07 -2.89
C THR A 48 16.05 1.34 -2.92
N VAL A 49 15.78 1.90 -1.74
CA VAL A 49 15.37 3.29 -1.51
C VAL A 49 16.31 3.93 -0.49
N ALA A 50 16.34 5.26 -0.42
CA ALA A 50 17.18 5.97 0.55
C ALA A 50 16.73 5.72 1.99
N GLU A 51 15.42 5.65 2.20
CA GLU A 51 14.82 5.38 3.52
C GLU A 51 13.51 4.61 3.36
N ALA A 52 13.28 3.67 4.28
CA ALA A 52 11.99 3.05 4.54
C ALA A 52 11.80 2.96 6.06
N ARG A 53 10.83 3.71 6.60
CA ARG A 53 10.58 3.76 8.06
C ARG A 53 9.10 3.76 8.39
N LEU A 54 8.76 3.27 9.57
CA LEU A 54 7.41 3.36 10.09
C LEU A 54 7.16 4.78 10.64
N VAL A 55 5.98 5.32 10.35
CA VAL A 55 5.46 6.55 10.93
C VAL A 55 4.02 6.32 11.39
N LEU A 56 3.57 7.08 12.37
CA LEU A 56 2.23 6.95 12.94
C LEU A 56 1.50 8.29 12.78
N ALA A 57 0.40 8.32 12.07
CA ALA A 57 -0.52 9.45 12.04
C ALA A 57 -1.56 9.30 13.15
N PRO A 58 -2.00 10.39 13.80
CA PRO A 58 -3.18 10.34 14.65
C PRO A 58 -4.41 9.99 13.81
N GLY A 59 -5.17 9.01 14.24
CA GLY A 59 -6.42 8.60 13.60
C GLY A 59 -7.60 8.69 14.55
N PRO A 60 -8.82 8.47 14.05
CA PRO A 60 -10.06 8.63 14.83
C PRO A 60 -10.22 7.60 15.96
N ASP A 61 -9.58 6.43 15.81
CA ASP A 61 -9.66 5.33 16.76
C ASP A 61 -8.25 4.79 17.11
N GLY A 62 -7.32 5.71 17.30
CA GLY A 62 -5.93 5.41 17.59
C GLY A 62 -4.98 5.74 16.42
N PRO A 63 -3.68 5.44 16.57
CA PRO A 63 -2.70 5.77 15.56
C PRO A 63 -2.90 4.92 14.29
N VAL A 64 -2.81 5.57 13.12
CA VAL A 64 -2.80 4.92 11.81
C VAL A 64 -1.34 4.70 11.39
N PRO A 65 -0.87 3.44 11.31
CA PRO A 65 0.49 3.15 10.88
C PRO A 65 0.66 3.45 9.39
N MET A 66 1.84 3.96 9.04
CA MET A 66 2.24 4.14 7.65
C MET A 66 3.71 3.75 7.48
N ARG A 67 4.07 3.26 6.30
CA ARG A 67 5.46 3.13 5.90
C ARG A 67 5.82 4.27 4.96
N ALA A 68 6.76 5.11 5.38
CA ALA A 68 7.29 6.21 4.58
C ALA A 68 8.54 5.74 3.83
N PHE A 69 8.58 6.03 2.53
CA PHE A 69 9.71 5.75 1.65
C PHE A 69 10.27 7.04 1.08
N ARG A 70 11.60 7.12 0.99
CA ARG A 70 12.29 8.18 0.25
C ARG A 70 13.06 7.59 -0.92
N PRO A 71 13.00 8.20 -2.13
CA PRO A 71 13.63 7.66 -3.31
C PRO A 71 15.14 7.59 -3.18
N GLN A 72 15.76 6.60 -3.83
CA GLN A 72 17.20 6.43 -3.83
C GLN A 72 17.91 7.69 -4.35
N GLY A 73 19.06 8.02 -3.72
CA GLY A 73 19.87 9.17 -4.10
C GLY A 73 19.34 10.51 -3.60
N THR A 74 18.36 10.53 -2.68
CA THR A 74 17.92 11.74 -1.97
C THR A 74 18.46 11.80 -0.55
N LYS A 75 18.60 13.00 -0.03
CA LYS A 75 18.94 13.27 1.38
C LYS A 75 17.68 13.43 2.22
N ALA A 76 17.83 13.36 3.53
CA ALA A 76 16.71 13.46 4.46
C ALA A 76 15.97 14.81 4.40
N ASP A 77 16.69 15.87 4.06
CA ASP A 77 16.21 17.26 3.99
C ASP A 77 15.78 17.73 2.58
N ASP A 78 15.96 16.89 1.55
CA ASP A 78 15.46 17.19 0.20
C ASP A 78 13.93 17.32 0.22
N VAL A 79 13.39 18.45 -0.22
CA VAL A 79 11.95 18.67 -0.29
C VAL A 79 11.37 17.99 -1.53
N LEU A 80 10.56 16.94 -1.33
CA LEU A 80 10.03 16.07 -2.39
C LEU A 80 8.53 16.25 -2.61
N PRO A 81 7.99 15.97 -3.80
CA PRO A 81 6.58 15.65 -3.95
C PRO A 81 6.22 14.45 -3.07
N ALA A 82 4.94 14.28 -2.74
CA ALA A 82 4.48 13.16 -1.94
C ALA A 82 3.33 12.39 -2.60
N LEU A 83 3.30 11.09 -2.35
CA LEU A 83 2.22 10.19 -2.71
C LEU A 83 1.74 9.48 -1.45
N VAL A 84 0.46 9.63 -1.11
CA VAL A 84 -0.20 8.80 -0.08
C VAL A 84 -0.84 7.63 -0.80
N TYR A 85 -0.43 6.42 -0.45
CA TYR A 85 -0.84 5.19 -1.14
C TYR A 85 -1.69 4.30 -0.26
N PHE A 86 -2.83 3.87 -0.80
CA PHE A 86 -3.76 2.95 -0.16
C PHE A 86 -3.74 1.61 -0.89
N HIS A 87 -3.44 0.55 -0.16
CA HIS A 87 -3.30 -0.78 -0.76
C HIS A 87 -4.66 -1.38 -1.14
N GLY A 88 -4.65 -2.28 -2.14
CA GLY A 88 -5.80 -3.10 -2.49
C GLY A 88 -5.99 -4.29 -1.54
N GLY A 89 -7.06 -5.04 -1.77
CA GLY A 89 -7.36 -6.24 -0.99
C GLY A 89 -8.79 -6.30 -0.47
N GLY A 90 -9.74 -5.62 -1.13
CA GLY A 90 -11.18 -5.67 -0.80
C GLY A 90 -11.48 -5.22 0.63
N TRP A 91 -10.70 -4.27 1.17
CA TRP A 91 -10.79 -3.76 2.56
C TRP A 91 -10.63 -4.85 3.63
N THR A 92 -10.23 -6.08 3.25
CA THR A 92 -10.17 -7.25 4.15
C THR A 92 -8.77 -7.83 4.26
N ILE A 93 -8.00 -7.82 3.17
CA ILE A 93 -6.62 -8.32 3.08
C ILE A 93 -5.69 -7.21 2.59
N GLY A 94 -4.38 -7.46 2.58
CA GLY A 94 -3.38 -6.46 2.25
C GLY A 94 -2.79 -5.81 3.50
N ASP A 95 -1.59 -5.29 3.35
CA ASP A 95 -0.83 -4.60 4.39
C ASP A 95 0.40 -3.88 3.80
N LEU A 96 1.21 -3.28 4.66
CA LEU A 96 2.43 -2.58 4.28
C LEU A 96 3.45 -3.47 3.56
N ASP A 97 3.51 -4.77 3.89
CA ASP A 97 4.48 -5.71 3.31
C ASP A 97 4.05 -6.18 1.92
N THR A 98 2.76 -6.43 1.74
CA THR A 98 2.20 -6.88 0.47
C THR A 98 2.32 -5.84 -0.65
N HIS A 99 2.45 -4.56 -0.30
CA HIS A 99 2.57 -3.45 -1.25
C HIS A 99 3.91 -2.68 -1.14
N ASP A 100 4.89 -3.23 -0.39
CA ASP A 100 6.22 -2.62 -0.23
C ASP A 100 6.92 -2.38 -1.57
N VAL A 101 6.94 -3.38 -2.45
CA VAL A 101 7.62 -3.30 -3.75
C VAL A 101 7.04 -2.19 -4.63
N VAL A 102 5.72 -2.11 -4.75
CA VAL A 102 5.07 -1.09 -5.59
C VAL A 102 5.31 0.32 -5.05
N CYS A 103 5.29 0.48 -3.72
CA CYS A 103 5.57 1.78 -3.09
C CYS A 103 7.03 2.22 -3.31
N ARG A 104 8.00 1.30 -3.24
CA ARG A 104 9.41 1.59 -3.59
C ARG A 104 9.59 1.94 -5.05
N GLN A 105 8.85 1.25 -5.95
CA GLN A 105 8.87 1.58 -7.38
C GLN A 105 8.31 2.97 -7.65
N PHE A 106 7.21 3.36 -7.00
CA PHE A 106 6.68 4.72 -7.09
C PHE A 106 7.66 5.75 -6.53
N ALA A 107 8.25 5.50 -5.37
CA ALA A 107 9.23 6.41 -4.79
C ALA A 107 10.38 6.70 -5.76
N ASN A 108 11.00 5.67 -6.31
CA ASN A 108 12.12 5.82 -7.23
C ASN A 108 11.70 6.36 -8.60
N GLY A 109 10.62 5.83 -9.18
CA GLY A 109 10.16 6.16 -10.53
C GLY A 109 9.64 7.59 -10.67
N ALA A 110 8.87 8.06 -9.67
CA ALA A 110 8.34 9.41 -9.63
C ALA A 110 9.22 10.40 -8.83
N ARG A 111 10.32 9.93 -8.23
CA ARG A 111 11.19 10.73 -7.34
C ARG A 111 10.39 11.48 -6.26
N CYS A 112 9.48 10.79 -5.60
CA CYS A 112 8.61 11.34 -4.56
C CYS A 112 8.74 10.56 -3.24
N ALA A 113 8.40 11.20 -2.12
CA ALA A 113 8.16 10.49 -0.88
C ALA A 113 6.84 9.72 -1.00
N VAL A 114 6.81 8.45 -0.58
CA VAL A 114 5.59 7.63 -0.59
C VAL A 114 5.21 7.27 0.84
N PHE A 115 3.94 7.44 1.18
CA PHE A 115 3.37 7.07 2.48
C PHE A 115 2.33 5.98 2.25
N SER A 116 2.71 4.71 2.45
CA SER A 116 1.81 3.56 2.37
C SER A 116 1.03 3.46 3.67
N VAL A 117 -0.30 3.51 3.60
CA VAL A 117 -1.19 3.55 4.76
C VAL A 117 -1.66 2.14 5.12
N ASP A 118 -1.52 1.76 6.39
CA ASP A 118 -2.04 0.52 6.96
C ASP A 118 -3.39 0.80 7.64
N TYR A 119 -4.41 1.05 6.80
CA TYR A 119 -5.74 1.39 7.27
C TYR A 119 -6.46 0.18 7.87
N ARG A 120 -7.39 0.41 8.79
CA ARG A 120 -8.18 -0.63 9.46
C ARG A 120 -8.99 -1.46 8.47
N LEU A 121 -8.95 -2.78 8.64
CA LEU A 121 -9.55 -3.75 7.73
C LEU A 121 -10.83 -4.38 8.30
N ALA A 122 -11.77 -4.69 7.41
CA ALA A 122 -12.93 -5.51 7.71
C ALA A 122 -12.52 -7.00 7.90
N PRO A 123 -13.31 -7.79 8.62
CA PRO A 123 -14.58 -7.46 9.27
C PRO A 123 -14.43 -6.83 10.64
N GLU A 124 -13.21 -6.76 11.21
CA GLU A 124 -12.95 -6.22 12.55
C GLU A 124 -13.35 -4.75 12.62
N TYR A 125 -13.04 -4.00 11.57
CA TYR A 125 -13.38 -2.59 11.42
C TYR A 125 -14.20 -2.39 10.16
N ARG A 126 -15.51 -2.21 10.34
CA ARG A 126 -16.45 -2.03 9.23
C ARG A 126 -16.39 -0.62 8.65
N PHE A 127 -16.96 -0.46 7.47
CA PHE A 127 -17.19 0.86 6.91
C PHE A 127 -17.83 1.81 7.96
N PRO A 128 -17.33 3.04 8.12
CA PRO A 128 -16.37 3.75 7.27
C PRO A 128 -14.90 3.75 7.77
N ALA A 129 -14.50 2.88 8.68
CA ALA A 129 -13.20 2.93 9.38
C ALA A 129 -12.00 3.11 8.43
N ALA A 130 -11.93 2.34 7.34
CA ALA A 130 -10.84 2.48 6.35
C ALA A 130 -10.80 3.87 5.70
N VAL A 131 -11.98 4.44 5.39
CA VAL A 131 -12.10 5.79 4.80
C VAL A 131 -11.60 6.85 5.77
N GLU A 132 -12.03 6.75 7.03
CA GLU A 132 -11.64 7.69 8.09
C GLU A 132 -10.13 7.66 8.34
N ASP A 133 -9.51 6.48 8.35
CA ASP A 133 -8.07 6.33 8.50
C ASP A 133 -7.31 6.93 7.31
N CYS A 134 -7.77 6.70 6.08
CA CYS A 134 -7.15 7.24 4.87
C CYS A 134 -7.23 8.77 4.82
N ILE A 135 -8.37 9.36 5.22
CA ILE A 135 -8.54 10.80 5.34
C ILE A 135 -7.58 11.35 6.41
N ALA A 136 -7.56 10.76 7.60
CA ALA A 136 -6.72 11.20 8.71
C ALA A 136 -5.22 11.13 8.33
N ALA A 137 -4.78 10.03 7.72
CA ALA A 137 -3.41 9.85 7.26
C ALA A 137 -3.02 10.92 6.22
N THR A 138 -3.88 11.17 5.24
CA THR A 138 -3.63 12.17 4.18
C THR A 138 -3.53 13.59 4.76
N GLN A 139 -4.45 13.95 5.64
CA GLN A 139 -4.45 15.25 6.32
C GLN A 139 -3.20 15.43 7.18
N TRP A 140 -2.80 14.38 7.90
CA TRP A 140 -1.58 14.42 8.72
C TRP A 140 -0.32 14.57 7.86
N VAL A 141 -0.19 13.85 6.75
CA VAL A 141 0.95 14.01 5.81
C VAL A 141 1.03 15.45 5.32
N ALA A 142 -0.10 16.05 4.93
CA ALA A 142 -0.12 17.44 4.48
C ALA A 142 0.24 18.42 5.61
N ALA A 143 -0.27 18.24 6.81
CA ALA A 143 0.00 19.09 7.96
C ALA A 143 1.46 19.01 8.44
N GLN A 144 2.09 17.82 8.30
CA GLN A 144 3.47 17.58 8.71
C GLN A 144 4.48 17.78 7.55
N ALA A 145 4.10 18.44 6.47
CA ALA A 145 4.91 18.56 5.26
C ALA A 145 6.34 19.05 5.54
N LYS A 146 6.51 20.04 6.42
CA LYS A 146 7.83 20.55 6.80
C LYS A 146 8.68 19.50 7.53
N ALA A 147 8.11 18.81 8.50
CA ALA A 147 8.81 17.79 9.28
C ALA A 147 9.14 16.53 8.44
N LEU A 148 8.32 16.25 7.42
CA LEU A 148 8.49 15.14 6.50
C LEU A 148 9.39 15.50 5.30
N ALA A 149 9.83 16.74 5.18
CA ALA A 149 10.57 17.29 4.05
C ALA A 149 9.86 17.02 2.71
N ILE A 150 8.57 17.37 2.64
CA ILE A 150 7.74 17.27 1.42
C ILE A 150 7.13 18.63 1.07
N ASP A 151 6.78 18.81 -0.20
CA ASP A 151 6.10 20.00 -0.69
C ASP A 151 4.58 19.84 -0.53
N PRO A 152 3.92 20.62 0.35
CA PRO A 152 2.47 20.49 0.58
C PRO A 152 1.60 20.84 -0.64
N LYS A 153 2.17 21.48 -1.67
CA LYS A 153 1.48 21.79 -2.91
C LYS A 153 1.58 20.68 -3.95
N ARG A 154 2.38 19.64 -3.68
CA ARG A 154 2.62 18.50 -4.58
C ARG A 154 2.35 17.18 -3.87
N ILE A 155 1.14 17.03 -3.33
CA ILE A 155 0.67 15.81 -2.70
C ILE A 155 -0.39 15.18 -3.61
N ALA A 156 -0.22 13.92 -3.92
CA ALA A 156 -1.21 13.11 -4.63
C ALA A 156 -1.64 11.92 -3.75
N VAL A 157 -2.79 11.38 -4.04
CA VAL A 157 -3.29 10.11 -3.48
C VAL A 157 -3.40 9.08 -4.58
N ALA A 158 -3.14 7.81 -4.28
CA ALA A 158 -3.31 6.69 -5.20
C ALA A 158 -3.58 5.40 -4.45
N GLY A 159 -4.02 4.39 -5.19
CA GLY A 159 -4.20 3.05 -4.67
C GLY A 159 -4.62 2.10 -5.77
N ASP A 160 -4.61 0.82 -5.49
CA ASP A 160 -5.11 -0.22 -6.38
C ASP A 160 -6.41 -0.84 -5.85
N SER A 161 -7.35 -1.21 -6.75
CA SER A 161 -8.59 -1.89 -6.37
C SER A 161 -9.35 -1.13 -5.26
N ALA A 162 -9.57 -1.75 -4.09
CA ALA A 162 -10.18 -1.09 -2.92
C ALA A 162 -9.41 0.17 -2.50
N GLY A 163 -8.08 0.18 -2.60
CA GLY A 163 -7.26 1.36 -2.35
C GLY A 163 -7.47 2.47 -3.39
N GLY A 164 -7.73 2.11 -4.65
CA GLY A 164 -8.13 3.06 -5.69
C GLY A 164 -9.48 3.73 -5.39
N ASN A 165 -10.43 2.98 -4.82
CA ASN A 165 -11.70 3.53 -4.34
C ASN A 165 -11.48 4.47 -3.14
N LEU A 166 -10.58 4.12 -2.21
CA LEU A 166 -10.24 4.99 -1.07
C LEU A 166 -9.53 6.29 -1.49
N ALA A 167 -8.90 6.32 -2.67
CA ALA A 167 -8.20 7.48 -3.20
C ALA A 167 -9.13 8.49 -3.90
N THR A 168 -10.38 8.14 -4.16
CA THR A 168 -11.39 8.99 -4.80
C THR A 168 -12.33 9.63 -3.80
#